data_dec256887a29bf68bc6b132c68e67a1d
#
_entry.id   dec256887a29bf68bc6b132c68e67a1d
#
_cell.length_a   1.000
_cell.length_b   1.000
_cell.length_c   1.000
_cell.angle_alpha   90.00
_cell.angle_beta   90.00
_cell.angle_gamma   90.00
#
_symmetry.space_group_name_H-M   'P 1'
#
loop_
_entity.id
_entity.type
_entity.pdbx_description
1 polymer ?
#
loop_
_entity_poly.entity_id
_entity_poly.type
_entity_poly.pdbx_seq_one_letter_code
_entity_poly.pdbx_strand_id
1 'polypeptide(L)'
;MTIKLLLLKSGEDIIADVAEMAMGEVGNKENPHRIIGYYLNKPCVIKMRDPRELEQEGKEHKAGYSVSLFPWMPLAKDERIPIPADWMITMVEPVTKLEEMYLEDVVNYGQSNKDTSTDESTESD
;
A
#
# COMPACT_ATOMS: atom_id res chain seq x y z
N MET A 1 -5.59 10.94 4.55
CA MET A 1 -4.93 9.72 4.00
C MET A 1 -3.57 10.10 3.46
N THR A 2 -2.57 9.34 3.83
CA THR A 2 -1.19 9.65 3.46
C THR A 2 -0.62 8.45 2.72
N ILE A 3 -0.67 8.48 1.41
CA ILE A 3 -0.22 7.34 0.60
C ILE A 3 1.25 7.53 0.26
N LYS A 4 2.04 6.52 0.58
CA LYS A 4 3.49 6.56 0.42
C LYS A 4 3.99 5.31 -0.26
N LEU A 5 5.12 5.47 -0.93
CA LEU A 5 5.87 4.37 -1.54
C LEU A 5 7.07 4.11 -0.64
N LEU A 6 7.21 2.88 -0.19
CA LEU A 6 8.24 2.51 0.76
C LEU A 6 9.15 1.45 0.19
N LEU A 7 10.44 1.58 0.48
CA LEU A 7 11.40 0.52 0.19
C LEU A 7 11.85 -0.06 1.52
N LEU A 8 11.59 -1.35 1.72
CA LEU A 8 11.93 -2.03 2.95
C LEU A 8 13.29 -2.71 2.84
N LYS A 9 13.87 -3.04 3.97
CA LYS A 9 15.16 -3.73 4.00
C LYS A 9 15.11 -5.08 3.29
N SER A 10 13.92 -5.65 3.18
CA SER A 10 13.75 -6.90 2.45
C SER A 10 13.93 -6.72 0.94
N GLY A 11 13.95 -5.49 0.47
CA GLY A 11 14.01 -5.21 -0.97
C GLY A 11 12.66 -5.06 -1.61
N GLU A 12 11.60 -5.16 -0.83
CA GLU A 12 10.25 -5.02 -1.36
C GLU A 12 9.85 -3.57 -1.47
N ASP A 13 9.15 -3.25 -2.56
CA ASP A 13 8.53 -1.95 -2.74
C ASP A 13 7.07 -2.06 -2.34
N ILE A 14 6.66 -1.22 -1.40
CA ILE A 14 5.32 -1.28 -0.83
C ILE A 14 4.63 0.06 -1.02
N ILE A 15 3.35 0.02 -1.40
CA ILE A 15 2.53 1.22 -1.38
C ILE A 15 1.47 1.02 -0.30
N ALA A 16 1.22 2.05 0.49
CA ALA A 16 0.29 1.95 1.60
C ALA A 16 -0.16 3.34 2.04
N ASP A 17 -1.26 3.35 2.76
CA ASP A 17 -1.68 4.53 3.52
C ASP A 17 -0.96 4.44 4.86
N VAL A 18 -0.08 5.39 5.14
CA VAL A 18 0.89 5.30 6.23
C VAL A 18 0.54 6.26 7.35
N ALA A 19 0.62 5.77 8.58
CA ALA A 19 0.50 6.61 9.77
C ALA A 19 1.72 6.37 10.64
N GLU A 20 2.13 7.41 11.37
CA GLU A 20 3.30 7.33 12.22
C GLU A 20 2.96 6.68 13.55
N MET A 21 3.91 5.90 14.06
CA MET A 21 3.82 5.33 15.39
C MET A 21 4.87 6.06 16.25
N ALA A 22 4.41 6.84 17.22
CA ALA A 22 5.28 7.70 17.99
C ALA A 22 5.23 7.37 19.47
N MET A 23 6.29 7.69 20.17
CA MET A 23 6.34 7.62 21.63
C MET A 23 6.91 8.90 22.16
N GLY A 24 6.66 9.12 23.47
CA GLY A 24 7.20 10.29 24.12
C GLY A 24 6.36 11.53 23.90
N GLU A 25 6.86 12.66 24.40
CA GLU A 25 6.12 13.91 24.36
C GLU A 25 7.02 15.02 23.87
N VAL A 26 6.42 15.92 23.08
CA VAL A 26 7.13 17.10 22.62
C VAL A 26 7.49 17.96 23.83
N GLY A 27 8.78 18.33 23.94
CA GLY A 27 9.25 19.16 25.03
C GLY A 27 9.64 18.39 26.29
N ASN A 28 9.43 17.10 26.32
CA ASN A 28 9.79 16.27 27.50
C ASN A 28 11.21 15.76 27.32
N LYS A 29 12.14 16.25 28.16
CA LYS A 29 13.54 15.89 27.99
C LYS A 29 13.82 14.45 28.37
N GLU A 30 13.07 13.90 29.31
CA GLU A 30 13.29 12.53 29.76
C GLU A 30 12.67 11.51 28.83
N ASN A 31 11.60 11.90 28.16
CA ASN A 31 10.91 11.01 27.22
C ASN A 31 10.50 11.80 25.98
N PRO A 32 11.49 12.17 25.14
CA PRO A 32 11.20 13.04 24.00
C PRO A 32 10.35 12.34 22.94
N HIS A 33 9.58 13.14 22.25
CA HIS A 33 8.77 12.65 21.16
C HIS A 33 9.67 12.09 20.06
N ARG A 34 9.34 10.88 19.60
CA ARG A 34 10.12 10.23 18.55
C ARG A 34 9.26 9.24 17.80
N ILE A 35 9.56 9.07 16.54
CA ILE A 35 8.87 8.09 15.70
C ILE A 35 9.58 6.76 15.84
N ILE A 36 8.85 5.73 16.25
CA ILE A 36 9.44 4.41 16.46
C ILE A 36 9.03 3.41 15.41
N GLY A 37 8.03 3.76 14.57
CA GLY A 37 7.59 2.86 13.52
C GLY A 37 6.49 3.49 12.72
N TYR A 38 5.84 2.66 11.92
CA TYR A 38 4.75 3.11 11.06
C TYR A 38 3.68 2.06 11.01
N TYR A 39 2.44 2.52 10.86
CA TYR A 39 1.32 1.64 10.55
C TYR A 39 1.06 1.73 9.05
N LEU A 40 1.02 0.59 8.40
CA LEU A 40 0.74 0.51 6.97
C LEU A 40 -0.68 -0.02 6.81
N ASN A 41 -1.56 0.84 6.29
CA ASN A 41 -2.93 0.41 6.02
C ASN A 41 -3.02 -0.12 4.61
N LYS A 42 -3.53 -1.34 4.48
CA LYS A 42 -3.71 -2.02 3.20
C LYS A 42 -2.44 -2.00 2.36
N PRO A 43 -1.32 -2.45 2.92
CA PRO A 43 -0.06 -2.41 2.17
C PRO A 43 -0.07 -3.40 1.02
N CYS A 44 0.46 -2.96 -0.12
CA CYS A 44 0.54 -3.79 -1.31
C CYS A 44 1.96 -3.79 -1.84
N VAL A 45 2.43 -4.96 -2.24
CA VAL A 45 3.70 -5.09 -2.92
C VAL A 45 3.50 -4.65 -4.36
N ILE A 46 4.44 -3.85 -4.84
CA ILE A 46 4.41 -3.36 -6.21
C ILE A 46 5.30 -4.25 -7.06
N LYS A 47 4.75 -4.77 -8.15
CA LYS A 47 5.52 -5.55 -9.08
C LYS A 47 5.44 -4.91 -10.45
N MET A 48 6.60 -4.71 -11.05
CA MET A 48 6.70 -4.13 -12.38
C MET A 48 7.01 -5.24 -13.35
N ARG A 49 6.29 -5.26 -14.46
CA ARG A 49 6.45 -6.29 -15.46
C ARG A 49 7.04 -5.68 -16.72
N ASP A 50 7.94 -6.42 -17.32
CA ASP A 50 8.58 -6.03 -18.55
C ASP A 50 7.54 -6.04 -19.67
N PRO A 51 7.50 -5.02 -20.52
CA PRO A 51 6.54 -5.02 -21.64
C PRO A 51 6.68 -6.24 -22.55
N ARG A 52 7.89 -6.79 -22.66
CA ARG A 52 8.07 -7.97 -23.49
C ARG A 52 7.36 -9.18 -22.95
N GLU A 53 7.24 -9.30 -21.64
CA GLU A 53 6.49 -10.40 -21.04
C GLU A 53 5.02 -10.29 -21.37
N LEU A 54 4.51 -9.06 -21.41
CA LEU A 54 3.12 -8.85 -21.73
C LEU A 54 2.84 -9.16 -23.19
N GLU A 55 3.78 -8.87 -24.07
CA GLU A 55 3.63 -9.23 -25.47
C GLU A 55 3.54 -10.73 -25.65
N GLN A 56 4.32 -11.46 -24.89
CA GLN A 56 4.27 -12.91 -24.95
C GLN A 56 2.92 -13.45 -24.51
N GLU A 57 2.24 -12.71 -23.67
CA GLU A 57 0.91 -13.09 -23.23
C GLU A 57 -0.17 -12.65 -24.22
N GLY A 58 0.23 -12.07 -25.33
CA GLY A 58 -0.72 -11.68 -26.34
C GLY A 58 -1.40 -10.35 -26.09
N LYS A 59 -0.92 -9.58 -25.16
CA LYS A 59 -1.50 -8.29 -24.84
C LYS A 59 -0.69 -7.19 -25.49
N GLU A 60 -1.40 -6.25 -26.07
CA GLU A 60 -0.74 -5.07 -26.57
C GLU A 60 -0.30 -4.20 -25.42
N HIS A 61 0.86 -3.60 -25.59
CA HIS A 61 1.39 -2.81 -24.52
C HIS A 61 2.16 -1.64 -25.08
N LYS A 62 1.80 -0.45 -24.67
CA LYS A 62 2.52 0.74 -25.10
C LYS A 62 3.83 0.83 -24.33
N ALA A 63 4.62 1.83 -24.64
CA ALA A 63 5.90 2.01 -23.99
C ALA A 63 5.74 2.07 -22.47
N GLY A 64 6.73 1.57 -21.75
CA GLY A 64 6.75 1.65 -20.30
C GLY A 64 6.53 0.30 -19.66
N TYR A 65 6.38 0.34 -18.34
CA TYR A 65 6.20 -0.87 -17.55
C TYR A 65 4.76 -1.03 -17.15
N SER A 66 4.35 -2.29 -17.01
CA SER A 66 3.08 -2.61 -16.40
C SER A 66 3.31 -2.79 -14.90
N VAL A 67 2.39 -2.28 -14.10
CA VAL A 67 2.51 -2.33 -12.65
C VAL A 67 1.33 -3.12 -12.10
N SER A 68 1.62 -4.03 -11.17
CA SER A 68 0.61 -4.81 -10.48
C SER A 68 0.76 -4.63 -8.98
N LEU A 69 -0.36 -4.63 -8.27
CA LEU A 69 -0.39 -4.49 -6.82
C LEU A 69 -0.89 -5.77 -6.20
N PHE A 70 -0.16 -6.28 -5.22
CA PHE A 70 -0.53 -7.50 -4.51
C PHE A 70 -0.52 -7.22 -3.02
N PRO A 71 -1.50 -7.72 -2.27
CA PRO A 71 -1.49 -7.53 -0.81
C PRO A 71 -0.18 -8.03 -0.23
N TRP A 72 0.40 -7.24 0.67
CA TRP A 72 1.69 -7.61 1.27
C TRP A 72 1.54 -8.82 2.18
N MET A 73 0.49 -8.82 2.98
CA MET A 73 0.24 -9.95 3.89
C MET A 73 -1.22 -10.39 3.72
N PRO A 74 -1.49 -11.14 2.63
CA PRO A 74 -2.88 -11.44 2.29
C PRO A 74 -3.59 -12.32 3.30
N LEU A 75 -2.85 -13.03 4.14
CA LEU A 75 -3.48 -13.89 5.14
C LEU A 75 -3.61 -13.23 6.49
N ALA A 76 -3.22 -11.96 6.61
CA ALA A 76 -3.38 -11.24 7.86
C ALA A 76 -4.84 -10.81 8.03
N LYS A 77 -5.32 -10.96 9.24
CA LYS A 77 -6.67 -10.51 9.56
C LYS A 77 -6.75 -8.99 9.58
N ASP A 78 -5.69 -8.35 10.05
CA ASP A 78 -5.65 -6.90 10.17
C ASP A 78 -5.27 -6.26 8.86
N GLU A 79 -5.94 -5.15 8.53
CA GLU A 79 -5.56 -4.36 7.38
C GLU A 79 -4.48 -3.36 7.72
N ARG A 80 -4.25 -3.13 8.99
CA ARG A 80 -3.30 -2.15 9.48
C ARG A 80 -2.13 -2.89 10.10
N ILE A 81 -0.96 -2.82 9.45
CA ILE A 81 0.18 -3.64 9.82
C ILE A 81 1.31 -2.74 10.31
N PRO A 82 1.78 -2.95 11.55
CA PRO A 82 2.86 -2.13 12.08
C PRO A 82 4.22 -2.63 11.62
N ILE A 83 5.14 -1.70 11.38
CA ILE A 83 6.54 -2.05 11.14
C ILE A 83 7.43 -1.11 11.96
N PRO A 84 8.59 -1.57 12.40
CA PRO A 84 9.53 -0.69 13.08
C PRO A 84 10.17 0.28 12.09
N ALA A 85 10.54 1.45 12.58
CA ALA A 85 11.11 2.48 11.73
C ALA A 85 12.39 2.02 11.06
N ASP A 86 13.20 1.21 11.76
CA ASP A 86 14.49 0.81 11.22
C ASP A 86 14.39 -0.31 10.20
N TRP A 87 13.19 -0.83 9.91
CA TRP A 87 13.04 -1.79 8.83
C TRP A 87 12.86 -1.13 7.47
N MET A 88 12.64 0.16 7.45
CA MET A 88 12.38 0.91 6.24
C MET A 88 13.64 1.63 5.78
N ILE A 89 14.00 1.47 4.51
CA ILE A 89 15.13 2.18 3.95
C ILE A 89 14.73 3.59 3.57
N THR A 90 13.62 3.75 2.85
CA THR A 90 13.18 5.07 2.46
C THR A 90 11.67 5.06 2.23
N MET A 91 11.09 6.25 2.31
CA MET A 91 9.67 6.46 2.11
C MET A 91 9.50 7.73 1.29
N VAL A 92 8.84 7.62 0.14
CA VAL A 92 8.70 8.74 -0.78
C VAL A 92 7.27 8.79 -1.27
N GLU A 93 6.95 9.85 -2.01
CA GLU A 93 5.63 9.98 -2.59
C GLU A 93 5.56 9.23 -3.89
N PRO A 94 4.48 8.48 -4.13
CA PRO A 94 4.34 7.77 -5.38
C PRO A 94 4.00 8.71 -6.52
N VAL A 95 4.32 8.29 -7.74
CA VAL A 95 3.86 9.05 -8.91
C VAL A 95 2.33 9.01 -8.93
N THR A 96 1.74 10.02 -9.56
CA THR A 96 0.30 10.19 -9.52
C THR A 96 -0.46 8.99 -10.03
N LYS A 97 -0.01 8.40 -11.11
CA LYS A 97 -0.71 7.25 -11.67
C LYS A 97 -0.71 6.05 -10.75
N LEU A 98 0.39 5.84 -10.03
CA LEU A 98 0.46 4.75 -9.07
C LEU A 98 -0.49 5.00 -7.91
N GLU A 99 -0.53 6.23 -7.43
CA GLU A 99 -1.44 6.57 -6.35
C GLU A 99 -2.89 6.37 -6.76
N GLU A 100 -3.23 6.77 -7.99
CA GLU A 100 -4.58 6.59 -8.49
C GLU A 100 -4.94 5.11 -8.59
N MET A 101 -4.01 4.29 -9.07
CA MET A 101 -4.24 2.86 -9.16
C MET A 101 -4.49 2.26 -7.78
N TYR A 102 -3.70 2.67 -6.80
CA TYR A 102 -3.86 2.17 -5.44
C TYR A 102 -5.22 2.57 -4.88
N LEU A 103 -5.63 3.80 -5.10
CA LEU A 103 -6.92 4.26 -4.60
C LEU A 103 -8.07 3.49 -5.24
N GLU A 104 -8.01 3.27 -6.53
CA GLU A 104 -9.09 2.57 -7.22
C GLU A 104 -9.11 1.08 -6.88
N ASP A 105 -7.95 0.44 -6.93
CA ASP A 105 -7.92 -1.01 -6.86
C ASP A 105 -7.88 -1.54 -5.43
N VAL A 106 -7.46 -0.73 -4.49
CA VAL A 106 -7.26 -1.21 -3.11
C VAL A 106 -8.16 -0.48 -2.14
N VAL A 107 -8.08 0.84 -2.10
CA VAL A 107 -8.80 1.60 -1.09
C VAL A 107 -10.29 1.65 -1.36
N ASN A 108 -10.67 1.91 -2.60
CA ASN A 108 -12.07 2.12 -2.94
C ASN A 108 -12.79 0.86 -3.38
N TYR A 109 -12.06 -0.20 -3.67
CA TYR A 109 -12.66 -1.42 -4.19
C TYR A 109 -13.70 -2.00 -3.23
N GLY A 110 -13.33 -2.10 -1.96
CA GLY A 110 -14.24 -2.65 -0.98
C GLY A 110 -15.48 -1.81 -0.77
N GLN A 111 -15.33 -0.50 -0.84
CA GLN A 111 -16.46 0.39 -0.68
C GLN A 111 -17.44 0.25 -1.84
N SER A 112 -16.92 0.14 -3.05
CA SER A 112 -17.78 -0.08 -4.21
C SER A 112 -18.53 -1.38 -4.10
N ASN A 113 -17.85 -2.42 -3.70
CA ASN A 113 -18.49 -3.72 -3.53
C ASN A 113 -19.54 -3.68 -2.44
N LYS A 114 -19.25 -2.98 -1.38
CA LYS A 114 -20.22 -2.84 -0.30
C LYS A 114 -21.48 -2.16 -0.77
N ASP A 115 -21.32 -1.08 -1.50
CA ASP A 115 -22.48 -0.36 -2.01
C ASP A 115 -23.32 -1.24 -2.91
N THR A 116 -22.66 -2.02 -3.74
CA THR A 116 -23.37 -2.91 -4.65
C THR A 116 -24.08 -4.00 -3.89
N SER A 117 -23.44 -4.58 -2.90
CA SER A 117 -24.05 -5.69 -2.20
C SER A 117 -25.17 -5.25 -1.30
N THR A 118 -25.22 -4.00 -0.89
CA THR A 118 -26.37 -3.55 -0.14
C THR A 118 -27.64 -3.66 -0.94
N ASP A 119 -27.51 -3.53 -2.21
CA ASP A 119 -28.68 -3.61 -3.05
C ASP A 119 -29.19 -5.00 -3.17
N GLU A 120 -28.40 -5.95 -2.98
CA GLU A 120 -28.80 -7.28 -3.04
C GLU A 120 -28.68 -7.93 -1.80
N SER A 121 -28.38 -7.82 -1.57
CA SER A 121 -28.07 -8.63 -0.77
C SER A 121 -27.81 -9.37 -0.36
N THR A 122 -27.79 -9.39 -0.54
CA THR A 122 -27.32 -10.04 -0.43
C THR A 122 -26.90 -10.75 -0.44
N GLU A 123 -26.88 -10.88 -0.81
CA GLU A 123 -26.40 -11.67 -1.07
C GLU A 123 -25.72 -12.10 -1.23
N SER A 124 -25.67 -11.97 -1.47
CA SER A 124 -25.03 -12.48 -1.75
C SER A 124 -24.31 -12.73 -1.63
N ASP A 125 -24.35 -12.53 -1.48
CA ASP A 125 -23.81 -12.82 -1.48
C ASP A 125 -23.65 -13.14 -1.49
#